data_9f0502a28508e0bffe9234ad50bdd93f
#
_entry.id   9f0502a28508e0bffe9234ad50bdd93f
#
_cell.length_a   1.000
_cell.length_b   1.000
_cell.length_c   1.000
_cell.angle_alpha   90.00
_cell.angle_beta   90.00
_cell.angle_gamma   90.00
#
_symmetry.space_group_name_H-M   'P 1'
#
loop_
_entity.id
_entity.type
_entity.pdbx_description
1 polymer ?
#
loop_
_entity_poly.entity_id
_entity_poly.type
_entity_poly.pdbx_seq_one_letter_code
_entity_poly.pdbx_strand_id
1 'polypeptide(L)'
;MIEILPLLQAAAPASGDFTAMAGAGARGMMAVGAGLGAGLAVIGAGLGIGRIGGQAVEGMARQPESAGRIQTAALIFAALIEGVALFGVVIAFQIQGKI
;
A
#
# COMPACT_ATOMS: atom_id res chain seq x y z
N MET A 1 55.96 -13.31 -13.83
CA MET A 1 54.56 -13.76 -13.66
C MET A 1 53.66 -12.58 -13.85
N ILE A 2 52.78 -12.69 -14.80
CA ILE A 2 51.82 -11.64 -15.04
C ILE A 2 50.82 -11.66 -13.88
N GLU A 3 50.69 -10.54 -13.23
CA GLU A 3 49.71 -10.43 -12.16
C GLU A 3 48.32 -10.32 -12.76
N ILE A 4 47.56 -11.37 -12.60
CA ILE A 4 46.20 -11.47 -13.11
C ILE A 4 45.22 -10.76 -12.14
N LEU A 5 45.62 -10.66 -10.90
CA LEU A 5 44.75 -10.13 -9.84
C LEU A 5 44.23 -8.71 -10.15
N PRO A 6 45.08 -7.75 -10.53
CA PRO A 6 44.59 -6.42 -10.91
C PRO A 6 43.64 -6.44 -12.11
N LEU A 7 43.94 -7.33 -13.08
CA LEU A 7 43.11 -7.48 -14.28
C LEU A 7 41.73 -8.06 -13.93
N LEU A 8 41.70 -9.04 -13.06
CA LEU A 8 40.45 -9.63 -12.57
C LEU A 8 39.62 -8.63 -11.76
N GLN A 9 40.29 -7.81 -10.96
CA GLN A 9 39.63 -6.78 -10.19
C GLN A 9 39.08 -5.66 -11.08
N ALA A 10 39.78 -5.34 -12.17
CA ALA A 10 39.33 -4.33 -13.13
C ALA A 10 38.19 -4.85 -14.03
N ALA A 11 38.28 -6.14 -14.41
CA ALA A 11 37.31 -6.76 -15.33
C ALA A 11 36.06 -7.28 -14.62
N ALA A 12 36.22 -7.78 -13.41
CA ALA A 12 35.07 -8.21 -12.65
C ALA A 12 34.28 -6.98 -12.19
N PRO A 13 32.97 -6.91 -12.44
CA PRO A 13 32.19 -5.95 -11.69
C PRO A 13 32.50 -6.27 -10.23
N ALA A 14 32.99 -5.27 -9.51
CA ALA A 14 33.24 -5.45 -8.10
C ALA A 14 31.98 -6.11 -7.51
N SER A 15 32.15 -7.15 -6.71
CA SER A 15 31.00 -7.79 -6.05
C SER A 15 30.14 -6.75 -5.31
N GLY A 16 30.75 -5.62 -4.91
CA GLY A 16 30.06 -4.46 -4.37
C GLY A 16 29.06 -3.82 -5.33
N ASP A 17 29.43 -3.70 -6.62
CA ASP A 17 28.52 -3.12 -7.63
C ASP A 17 27.35 -4.04 -7.91
N PHE A 18 27.58 -5.33 -8.00
CA PHE A 18 26.52 -6.32 -8.19
C PHE A 18 25.59 -6.34 -6.97
N THR A 19 26.13 -6.31 -5.76
CA THR A 19 25.36 -6.26 -4.52
C THR A 19 24.56 -4.97 -4.45
N ALA A 20 25.16 -3.84 -4.83
CA ALA A 20 24.48 -2.55 -4.87
C ALA A 20 23.32 -2.55 -5.88
N MET A 21 23.54 -3.14 -7.07
CA MET A 21 22.50 -3.27 -8.09
C MET A 21 21.36 -4.17 -7.63
N ALA A 22 21.68 -5.30 -7.02
CA ALA A 22 20.69 -6.22 -6.48
C ALA A 22 19.91 -5.56 -5.34
N GLY A 23 20.58 -4.81 -4.48
CA GLY A 23 19.95 -4.04 -3.43
C GLY A 23 19.04 -2.93 -3.96
N ALA A 24 19.47 -2.23 -5.00
CA ALA A 24 18.65 -1.21 -5.65
C ALA A 24 17.41 -1.82 -6.29
N GLY A 25 17.54 -3.00 -6.93
CA GLY A 25 16.40 -3.72 -7.48
C GLY A 25 15.42 -4.16 -6.41
N ALA A 26 15.92 -4.68 -5.30
CA ALA A 26 15.08 -5.07 -4.16
C ALA A 26 14.34 -3.87 -3.58
N ARG A 27 15.02 -2.75 -3.41
CA ARG A 27 14.40 -1.51 -2.91
C ARG A 27 13.33 -1.01 -3.87
N GLY A 28 13.59 -1.05 -5.16
CA GLY A 28 12.61 -0.70 -6.18
C GLY A 28 11.36 -1.56 -6.10
N MET A 29 11.53 -2.87 -5.92
CA MET A 29 10.42 -3.80 -5.77
C MET A 29 9.63 -3.53 -4.48
N MET A 30 10.31 -3.21 -3.39
CA MET A 30 9.67 -2.81 -2.14
C MET A 30 8.85 -1.53 -2.31
N ALA A 31 9.38 -0.55 -3.05
CA ALA A 31 8.67 0.70 -3.33
C ALA A 31 7.41 0.44 -4.16
N VAL A 32 7.49 -0.42 -5.18
CA VAL A 32 6.33 -0.82 -5.97
C VAL A 32 5.30 -1.52 -5.10
N GLY A 33 5.75 -2.46 -4.26
CA GLY A 33 4.86 -3.16 -3.33
C GLY A 33 4.16 -2.22 -2.35
N ALA A 34 4.91 -1.26 -1.80
CA ALA A 34 4.34 -0.26 -0.90
C ALA A 34 3.29 0.61 -1.60
N GLY A 35 3.61 1.08 -2.81
CA GLY A 35 2.69 1.88 -3.61
C GLY A 35 1.43 1.13 -3.99
N LEU A 36 1.57 -0.11 -4.47
CA LEU A 36 0.44 -0.96 -4.81
C LEU A 36 -0.41 -1.28 -3.58
N GLY A 37 0.23 -1.61 -2.47
CA GLY A 37 -0.47 -1.90 -1.22
C GLY A 37 -1.29 -0.71 -0.74
N ALA A 38 -0.69 0.48 -0.71
CA ALA A 38 -1.40 1.71 -0.35
C ALA A 38 -2.54 2.01 -1.33
N GLY A 39 -2.26 1.91 -2.63
CA GLY A 39 -3.26 2.16 -3.66
C GLY A 39 -4.45 1.21 -3.58
N LEU A 40 -4.19 -0.09 -3.41
CA LEU A 40 -5.25 -1.09 -3.29
C LEU A 40 -6.06 -0.89 -2.01
N ALA A 41 -5.41 -0.52 -0.90
CA ALA A 41 -6.11 -0.21 0.35
C ALA A 41 -7.08 0.95 0.15
N VAL A 42 -6.64 2.02 -0.52
CA VAL A 42 -7.47 3.19 -0.80
C VAL A 42 -8.62 2.84 -1.73
N ILE A 43 -8.34 2.08 -2.81
CA ILE A 43 -9.38 1.63 -3.75
C ILE A 43 -10.40 0.76 -3.03
N GLY A 44 -9.93 -0.23 -2.25
CA GLY A 44 -10.81 -1.12 -1.50
C GLY A 44 -11.70 -0.37 -0.52
N ALA A 45 -11.10 0.55 0.24
CA ALA A 45 -11.85 1.38 1.18
C ALA A 45 -12.87 2.26 0.46
N GLY A 46 -12.47 2.89 -0.64
CA GLY A 46 -13.36 3.73 -1.43
C GLY A 46 -14.55 2.98 -1.98
N LEU A 47 -14.32 1.79 -2.52
CA LEU A 47 -15.40 0.92 -3.01
C LEU A 47 -16.32 0.46 -1.87
N GLY A 48 -15.73 0.05 -0.76
CA GLY A 48 -16.50 -0.41 0.40
C GLY A 48 -17.35 0.68 1.01
N ILE A 49 -16.75 1.84 1.28
CA ILE A 49 -17.46 2.99 1.85
C ILE A 49 -18.50 3.52 0.87
N GLY A 50 -18.16 3.58 -0.41
CA GLY A 50 -19.09 4.03 -1.45
C GLY A 50 -20.32 3.14 -1.53
N ARG A 51 -20.15 1.81 -1.43
CA ARG A 51 -21.24 0.87 -1.44
C ARG A 51 -22.14 1.04 -0.20
N ILE A 52 -21.51 1.15 0.97
CA ILE A 52 -22.23 1.39 2.22
C ILE A 52 -23.02 2.69 2.14
N GLY A 53 -22.39 3.77 1.69
CA GLY A 53 -23.02 5.08 1.56
C GLY A 53 -24.20 5.06 0.59
N GLY A 54 -24.03 4.45 -0.58
CA GLY A 54 -25.08 4.33 -1.57
C GLY A 54 -26.29 3.57 -1.05
N GLN A 55 -26.05 2.41 -0.42
CA GLN A 55 -27.13 1.60 0.16
C GLN A 55 -27.78 2.28 1.34
N ALA A 56 -26.99 2.98 2.18
CA ALA A 56 -27.52 3.72 3.31
C ALA A 56 -28.46 4.83 2.87
N VAL A 57 -28.07 5.62 1.88
CA VAL A 57 -28.90 6.70 1.34
C VAL A 57 -30.21 6.14 0.74
N GLU A 58 -30.11 5.04 -0.01
CA GLU A 58 -31.29 4.35 -0.53
C GLU A 58 -32.22 3.87 0.59
N GLY A 59 -31.65 3.27 1.63
CA GLY A 59 -32.41 2.80 2.78
C GLY A 59 -33.11 3.95 3.51
N MET A 60 -32.41 5.06 3.70
CA MET A 60 -32.98 6.26 4.31
C MET A 60 -34.15 6.84 3.49
N ALA A 61 -34.02 6.80 2.16
CA ALA A 61 -35.07 7.26 1.26
C ALA A 61 -36.32 6.39 1.35
N ARG A 62 -36.14 5.09 1.52
CA ARG A 62 -37.26 4.13 1.64
C ARG A 62 -37.91 4.15 3.02
N GLN A 63 -37.09 4.37 4.04
CA GLN A 63 -37.54 4.36 5.44
C GLN A 63 -37.05 5.60 6.17
N PRO A 64 -37.65 6.75 5.91
CA PRO A 64 -37.20 8.01 6.54
C PRO A 64 -37.25 7.97 8.07
N GLU A 65 -38.13 7.20 8.65
CA GLU A 65 -38.27 7.04 10.10
C GLU A 65 -37.08 6.31 10.72
N SER A 66 -36.34 5.54 9.91
CA SER A 66 -35.16 4.81 10.35
C SER A 66 -33.85 5.51 9.90
N ALA A 67 -33.91 6.68 9.30
CA ALA A 67 -32.76 7.36 8.73
C ALA A 67 -31.62 7.55 9.74
N GLY A 68 -31.93 7.91 10.98
CA GLY A 68 -30.91 8.09 12.02
C GLY A 68 -30.15 6.81 12.34
N ARG A 69 -30.84 5.68 12.42
CA ARG A 69 -30.20 4.37 12.67
C ARG A 69 -29.34 3.95 11.50
N ILE A 70 -29.83 4.13 10.28
CA ILE A 70 -29.12 3.76 9.06
C ILE A 70 -27.85 4.60 8.95
N GLN A 71 -27.95 5.90 9.19
CA GLN A 71 -26.81 6.80 9.15
C GLN A 71 -25.76 6.41 10.18
N THR A 72 -26.16 6.13 11.40
CA THR A 72 -25.25 5.74 12.47
C THR A 72 -24.53 4.44 12.13
N ALA A 73 -25.25 3.42 11.66
CA ALA A 73 -24.66 2.16 11.28
C ALA A 73 -23.68 2.34 10.11
N ALA A 74 -24.06 3.12 9.11
CA ALA A 74 -23.20 3.39 7.95
C ALA A 74 -21.90 4.10 8.36
N LEU A 75 -21.98 5.08 9.26
CA LEU A 75 -20.80 5.79 9.77
C LEU A 75 -19.87 4.86 10.53
N ILE A 76 -20.41 3.96 11.35
CA ILE A 76 -19.61 3.00 12.11
C ILE A 76 -18.85 2.07 11.15
N PHE A 77 -19.54 1.48 10.17
CA PHE A 77 -18.89 0.60 9.20
C PHE A 77 -17.87 1.35 8.35
N ALA A 78 -18.20 2.57 7.93
CA ALA A 78 -17.28 3.40 7.16
C ALA A 78 -16.01 3.70 7.96
N ALA A 79 -16.16 4.04 9.24
CA ALA A 79 -15.02 4.33 10.12
C ALA A 79 -14.14 3.10 10.32
N LEU A 80 -14.73 1.91 10.47
CA LEU A 80 -13.98 0.66 10.61
C LEU A 80 -13.17 0.36 9.34
N ILE A 81 -13.78 0.53 8.17
CA ILE A 81 -13.10 0.32 6.88
C ILE A 81 -11.97 1.33 6.72
N GLU A 82 -12.22 2.58 7.03
CA GLU A 82 -11.21 3.63 6.94
C GLU A 82 -10.04 3.34 7.87
N GLY A 83 -10.30 2.89 9.09
CA GLY A 83 -9.26 2.53 10.04
C GLY A 83 -8.35 1.42 9.52
N VAL A 84 -8.94 0.37 8.95
CA VAL A 84 -8.17 -0.74 8.35
C VAL A 84 -7.35 -0.23 7.16
N ALA A 85 -7.94 0.61 6.32
CA ALA A 85 -7.25 1.18 5.16
C ALA A 85 -6.08 2.06 5.58
N LEU A 86 -6.24 2.87 6.63
CA LEU A 86 -5.15 3.68 7.18
C LEU A 86 -4.00 2.81 7.68
N PHE A 87 -4.30 1.68 8.31
CA PHE A 87 -3.27 0.72 8.71
C PHE A 87 -2.48 0.21 7.52
N GLY A 88 -3.15 -0.11 6.42
CA GLY A 88 -2.49 -0.52 5.19
C GLY A 88 -1.56 0.56 4.64
N VAL A 89 -2.00 1.80 4.66
CA VAL A 89 -1.20 2.94 4.22
C VAL A 89 -0.02 3.18 5.15
N VAL A 90 -0.20 3.04 6.46
CA VAL A 90 0.88 3.18 7.43
C VAL A 90 1.95 2.11 7.22
N ILE A 91 1.54 0.86 6.98
CA ILE A 91 2.49 -0.22 6.69
C ILE A 91 3.27 0.10 5.41
N ALA A 92 2.60 0.56 4.37
CA ALA A 92 3.25 0.96 3.13
C ALA A 92 4.26 2.10 3.36
N PHE A 93 3.90 3.07 4.17
CA PHE A 93 4.77 4.18 4.55
C PHE A 93 6.00 3.69 5.32
N GLN A 94 5.82 2.72 6.23
CA GLN A 94 6.94 2.13 6.96
C GLN A 94 7.90 1.37 6.05
N ILE A 95 7.36 0.66 5.06
CA ILE A 95 8.19 -0.03 4.07
C ILE A 95 9.02 0.98 3.29
N GLN A 96 8.40 2.07 2.86
CA GLN A 96 9.08 3.15 2.15
C GLN A 96 10.21 3.73 3.00
N GLY A 97 10.00 3.90 4.29
CA GLY A 97 11.00 4.44 5.21
C GLY A 97 12.23 3.54 5.39
N LYS A 98 12.13 2.28 5.02
CA LYS A 98 13.25 1.31 5.10
C LYS A 98 14.02 1.18 3.78
N ILE A 99 13.58 1.85 2.77
CA ILE A 99 14.25 1.91 1.48
C ILE A 99 15.27 3.05 1.49
#